data_4888cecd5b9a130be034c8d15bab4a0c
#
_entry.id   4888cecd5b9a130be034c8d15bab4a0c
#
_cell.length_a   1.000
_cell.length_b   1.000
_cell.length_c   1.000
_cell.angle_alpha   90.00
_cell.angle_beta   90.00
_cell.angle_gamma   90.00
#
_symmetry.space_group_name_H-M   'P 1'
#
loop_
_entity.id
_entity.type
_entity.pdbx_description
1 polymer ?
#
loop_
_entity_poly.entity_id
_entity_poly.type
_entity_poly.pdbx_seq_one_letter_code
_entity_poly.pdbx_strand_id
1 'polypeptide(L)'
;MMRVGGSRSGAAPRARPSWPVYRRLLGFARPYARRLVAAGLLLLVSTALTLAWPQFVQRIIDGVVASGDGAALDRLVLVLVGVLLVRMAVDSVRGYLVGWTGERVIADLRVRLATHLLGLSLPFFNDRKTGEIIAHVTNDVTQLHFAVTQSVISVISQVLTLVGGAAVIFSMNWKLASLTLVVAPLVALIAVTYGRRIRGLARSMMDAQGEAIGVLEESIAEIRTVQAFTREAYEADRFRSKIAEQFANAIRLTRWQSTIGPVMFFLLFSGSIVVLWYGGHLVIAGELSIGQLFAFILYMSIVAAPVGGLSMEWSRLQQAFGSADRVFDVLDREPEVRDLRGSRPARRLAGRIAFDRVSFRYGGGVLVLEDVNVDIVSGSVVALVGPSGAGKTTFVNLIGRFYDPTYGAVRIDGEDVRTLTVASLREQLAIVPQEPILFAATVRENIRYGRLDATDAEIAAAAEAGNATEFIRRLPEGLETLVGERGVKLSVGQRQRIAIARAILRDARILLLDEATSSLDNESEFLVQQALQRLMRGRTTIVIAHRLTTVERADRILVLERGRIVESGTHPELLAGGGLYQRLYERCFEVASEADAPIAEPPTVRRIVAGVSASS
;
A
#
# COMPACT_ATOMS: atom_id res chain seq x y z
N MET A 1 34.23 7.99 -16.15
CA MET A 1 34.42 7.95 -14.69
C MET A 1 33.38 8.90 -14.08
N MET A 2 32.09 8.47 -14.05
CA MET A 2 30.98 9.23 -13.47
C MET A 2 30.62 8.61 -12.12
N ARG A 3 30.73 9.40 -11.05
CA ARG A 3 30.32 9.02 -9.70
C ARG A 3 28.78 8.88 -9.69
N VAL A 4 28.31 7.65 -9.56
CA VAL A 4 26.91 7.36 -9.22
C VAL A 4 26.71 7.80 -7.77
N GLY A 5 25.96 8.87 -7.58
CA GLY A 5 25.56 9.37 -6.29
C GLY A 5 24.63 8.36 -5.62
N GLY A 6 25.14 7.61 -4.65
CA GLY A 6 24.33 6.74 -3.80
C GLY A 6 23.26 7.58 -3.09
N SER A 7 22.00 7.28 -3.35
CA SER A 7 20.88 7.79 -2.55
C SER A 7 21.08 7.28 -1.12
N ARG A 8 21.46 8.18 -0.22
CA ARG A 8 21.37 7.93 1.21
C ARG A 8 19.91 7.59 1.51
N SER A 9 19.65 6.35 1.86
CA SER A 9 18.41 5.97 2.52
C SER A 9 18.32 6.81 3.80
N GLY A 10 17.61 7.92 3.74
CA GLY A 10 17.35 8.76 4.88
C GLY A 10 16.62 7.91 5.91
N ALA A 11 17.26 7.64 7.04
CA ALA A 11 16.58 7.12 8.21
C ALA A 11 15.36 7.99 8.45
N ALA A 12 14.18 7.40 8.36
CA ALA A 12 12.93 8.09 8.59
C ALA A 12 13.05 8.89 9.89
N PRO A 13 12.70 10.17 9.92
CA PRO A 13 12.79 10.97 11.13
C PRO A 13 11.99 10.22 12.21
N ARG A 14 12.58 10.04 13.38
CA ARG A 14 11.91 9.44 14.55
C ARG A 14 10.62 10.21 14.76
N ALA A 15 9.49 9.66 14.34
CA ALA A 15 8.20 10.25 14.60
C ALA A 15 8.07 10.42 16.12
N ARG A 16 8.21 11.64 16.60
CA ARG A 16 7.85 11.94 17.99
C ARG A 16 6.35 11.73 18.08
N PRO A 17 5.84 11.07 19.13
CA PRO A 17 4.41 10.88 19.29
C PRO A 17 3.73 12.25 19.20
N SER A 18 3.09 12.51 18.07
CA SER A 18 2.43 13.80 17.86
C SER A 18 0.99 13.66 18.34
N TRP A 19 0.66 14.35 19.41
CA TRP A 19 -0.69 14.40 19.96
C TRP A 19 -1.77 14.77 18.89
N PRO A 20 -1.48 15.64 17.90
CA PRO A 20 -2.41 15.93 16.81
C PRO A 20 -2.80 14.69 15.99
N VAL A 21 -1.85 13.81 15.66
CA VAL A 21 -2.10 12.57 14.89
C VAL A 21 -3.02 11.64 15.68
N TYR A 22 -2.76 11.49 16.98
CA TYR A 22 -3.58 10.67 17.85
C TYR A 22 -5.02 11.21 17.99
N ARG A 23 -5.17 12.52 18.19
CA ARG A 23 -6.48 13.18 18.23
C ARG A 23 -7.27 12.96 16.94
N ARG A 24 -6.58 12.96 15.80
CA ARG A 24 -7.17 12.70 14.48
C ARG A 24 -7.62 11.26 14.34
N LEU A 25 -6.80 10.29 14.80
CA LEU A 25 -7.18 8.87 14.86
C LEU A 25 -8.41 8.64 15.73
N LEU A 26 -8.45 9.26 16.93
CA LEU A 26 -9.63 9.19 17.80
C LEU A 26 -10.88 9.79 17.14
N GLY A 27 -10.72 10.72 16.20
CA GLY A 27 -11.81 11.27 15.39
C GLY A 27 -12.56 10.20 14.60
N PHE A 28 -11.88 9.19 14.12
CA PHE A 28 -12.50 8.04 13.42
C PHE A 28 -13.28 7.11 14.37
N ALA A 29 -12.93 7.09 15.65
CA ALA A 29 -13.65 6.33 16.66
C ALA A 29 -14.88 7.08 17.21
N ARG A 30 -14.99 8.39 16.97
CA ARG A 30 -16.07 9.25 17.49
C ARG A 30 -17.49 8.77 17.15
N PRO A 31 -17.80 8.26 15.95
CA PRO A 31 -19.12 7.71 15.63
C PRO A 31 -19.51 6.54 16.54
N TYR A 32 -18.54 5.85 17.11
CA TYR A 32 -18.69 4.66 17.95
C TYR A 32 -18.52 4.93 19.45
N ALA A 33 -18.52 6.22 19.86
CA ALA A 33 -18.24 6.67 21.23
C ALA A 33 -19.13 5.97 22.27
N ARG A 34 -20.42 5.73 21.98
CA ARG A 34 -21.32 5.04 22.91
C ARG A 34 -20.82 3.64 23.30
N ARG A 35 -20.28 2.88 22.33
CA ARG A 35 -19.72 1.54 22.59
C ARG A 35 -18.40 1.61 23.35
N LEU A 36 -17.56 2.60 23.04
CA LEU A 36 -16.30 2.82 23.76
C LEU A 36 -16.55 3.26 25.21
N VAL A 37 -17.55 4.09 25.47
CA VAL A 37 -17.97 4.46 26.83
C VAL A 37 -18.49 3.21 27.57
N ALA A 38 -19.34 2.40 26.97
CA ALA A 38 -19.80 1.16 27.56
C ALA A 38 -18.61 0.20 27.89
N ALA A 39 -17.66 0.06 26.96
CA ALA A 39 -16.45 -0.73 27.19
C ALA A 39 -15.59 -0.14 28.33
N GLY A 40 -15.50 1.19 28.44
CA GLY A 40 -14.83 1.88 29.54
C GLY A 40 -15.49 1.63 30.90
N LEU A 41 -16.84 1.66 30.97
CA LEU A 41 -17.57 1.30 32.20
C LEU A 41 -17.35 -0.15 32.59
N LEU A 42 -17.41 -1.08 31.63
CA LEU A 42 -17.11 -2.49 31.87
C LEU A 42 -15.66 -2.70 32.31
N LEU A 43 -14.72 -1.89 31.80
CA LEU A 43 -13.33 -1.90 32.24
C LEU A 43 -13.20 -1.52 33.72
N LEU A 44 -13.91 -0.48 34.17
CA LEU A 44 -13.91 -0.08 35.59
C LEU A 44 -14.46 -1.20 36.48
N VAL A 45 -15.57 -1.84 36.06
CA VAL A 45 -16.15 -2.98 36.77
C VAL A 45 -15.15 -4.15 36.83
N SER A 46 -14.55 -4.52 35.69
CA SER A 46 -13.55 -5.61 35.62
C SER A 46 -12.34 -5.31 36.52
N THR A 47 -11.84 -4.08 36.51
CA THR A 47 -10.71 -3.67 37.38
C THR A 47 -11.09 -3.75 38.86
N ALA A 48 -12.29 -3.28 39.22
CA ALA A 48 -12.79 -3.37 40.61
C ALA A 48 -12.90 -4.83 41.06
N LEU A 49 -13.44 -5.72 40.21
CA LEU A 49 -13.50 -7.16 40.52
C LEU A 49 -12.09 -7.78 40.65
N THR A 50 -11.14 -7.32 39.81
CA THR A 50 -9.73 -7.76 39.90
C THR A 50 -9.09 -7.33 41.21
N LEU A 51 -9.41 -6.16 41.71
CA LEU A 51 -8.87 -5.68 42.99
C LEU A 51 -9.64 -6.23 44.20
N ALA A 52 -10.87 -6.70 44.04
CA ALA A 52 -11.67 -7.23 45.12
C ALA A 52 -11.30 -8.69 45.51
N TRP A 53 -10.90 -9.54 44.53
CA TRP A 53 -10.74 -10.96 44.78
C TRP A 53 -9.68 -11.33 45.84
N PRO A 54 -8.52 -10.63 46.01
CA PRO A 54 -7.60 -10.96 47.11
C PRO A 54 -8.19 -10.69 48.50
N GLN A 55 -9.13 -9.73 48.60
CA GLN A 55 -9.85 -9.46 49.85
C GLN A 55 -10.78 -10.63 50.25
N PHE A 56 -11.40 -11.29 49.23
CA PHE A 56 -12.15 -12.52 49.53
C PHE A 56 -11.25 -13.63 50.04
N VAL A 57 -10.04 -13.80 49.48
CA VAL A 57 -9.04 -14.76 49.98
C VAL A 57 -8.64 -14.42 51.40
N GLN A 58 -8.37 -13.17 51.72
CA GLN A 58 -8.11 -12.71 53.06
C GLN A 58 -9.22 -13.13 54.02
N ARG A 59 -10.50 -12.83 53.69
CA ARG A 59 -11.64 -13.17 54.54
C ARG A 59 -11.81 -14.68 54.76
N ILE A 60 -11.50 -15.49 53.74
CA ILE A 60 -11.51 -16.96 53.84
C ILE A 60 -10.48 -17.41 54.88
N ILE A 61 -9.27 -16.90 54.80
CA ILE A 61 -8.18 -17.30 55.72
C ILE A 61 -8.44 -16.83 57.15
N ASP A 62 -8.76 -15.53 57.30
CA ASP A 62 -8.88 -14.92 58.65
C ASP A 62 -10.17 -15.29 59.35
N GLY A 63 -11.30 -15.37 58.62
CA GLY A 63 -12.59 -15.58 59.27
C GLY A 63 -12.99 -17.05 59.36
N VAL A 64 -12.79 -17.81 58.29
CA VAL A 64 -13.37 -19.15 58.12
C VAL A 64 -12.40 -20.24 58.55
N VAL A 65 -11.15 -20.16 58.07
CA VAL A 65 -10.15 -21.18 58.44
C VAL A 65 -9.84 -21.08 59.93
N ALA A 66 -9.79 -19.88 60.53
CA ALA A 66 -9.55 -19.68 61.94
C ALA A 66 -10.73 -20.13 62.82
N SER A 67 -12.00 -20.05 62.33
CA SER A 67 -13.19 -20.49 63.11
C SER A 67 -13.57 -21.95 62.90
N GLY A 68 -13.03 -22.64 61.89
CA GLY A 68 -13.38 -24.03 61.55
C GLY A 68 -14.79 -24.22 60.96
N ASP A 69 -15.46 -23.12 60.51
CA ASP A 69 -16.82 -23.19 59.92
C ASP A 69 -16.79 -23.57 58.44
N GLY A 70 -16.95 -24.88 58.17
CA GLY A 70 -16.97 -25.41 56.80
C GLY A 70 -18.10 -24.87 55.95
N ALA A 71 -19.29 -24.58 56.50
CA ALA A 71 -20.42 -24.08 55.75
C ALA A 71 -20.21 -22.62 55.33
N ALA A 72 -19.49 -21.81 56.12
CA ALA A 72 -19.08 -20.48 55.75
C ALA A 72 -17.99 -20.51 54.64
N LEU A 73 -17.11 -21.51 54.65
CA LEU A 73 -16.10 -21.75 53.61
C LEU A 73 -16.78 -21.99 52.26
N ASP A 74 -17.72 -22.95 52.22
CA ASP A 74 -18.44 -23.32 51.00
C ASP A 74 -19.17 -22.11 50.39
N ARG A 75 -19.83 -21.31 51.22
CA ARG A 75 -20.52 -20.09 50.78
C ARG A 75 -19.56 -19.04 50.18
N LEU A 76 -18.41 -18.78 50.87
CA LEU A 76 -17.44 -17.80 50.37
C LEU A 76 -16.75 -18.26 49.08
N VAL A 77 -16.47 -19.57 48.94
CA VAL A 77 -15.94 -20.14 47.71
C VAL A 77 -16.94 -20.02 46.58
N LEU A 78 -18.23 -20.31 46.82
CA LEU A 78 -19.28 -20.13 45.81
C LEU A 78 -19.42 -18.65 45.36
N VAL A 79 -19.34 -17.69 46.32
CA VAL A 79 -19.33 -16.26 45.99
C VAL A 79 -18.11 -15.89 45.16
N LEU A 80 -16.93 -16.40 45.50
CA LEU A 80 -15.70 -16.17 44.74
C LEU A 80 -15.79 -16.69 43.32
N VAL A 81 -16.30 -17.92 43.15
CA VAL A 81 -16.57 -18.49 41.80
C VAL A 81 -17.58 -17.62 41.04
N GLY A 82 -18.64 -17.16 41.71
CA GLY A 82 -19.62 -16.23 41.11
C GLY A 82 -18.98 -14.92 40.63
N VAL A 83 -18.11 -14.33 41.48
CA VAL A 83 -17.35 -13.12 41.09
C VAL A 83 -16.46 -13.36 39.88
N LEU A 84 -15.77 -14.51 39.81
CA LEU A 84 -14.93 -14.86 38.67
C LEU A 84 -15.75 -15.08 37.40
N LEU A 85 -16.92 -15.72 37.48
CA LEU A 85 -17.84 -15.88 36.36
C LEU A 85 -18.40 -14.55 35.84
N VAL A 86 -18.80 -13.66 36.76
CA VAL A 86 -19.24 -12.30 36.39
C VAL A 86 -18.13 -11.53 35.73
N ARG A 87 -16.91 -11.59 36.27
CA ARG A 87 -15.73 -10.98 35.66
C ARG A 87 -15.47 -11.51 34.26
N MET A 88 -15.52 -12.83 34.07
CA MET A 88 -15.35 -13.48 32.77
C MET A 88 -16.38 -12.95 31.74
N ALA A 89 -17.65 -12.86 32.14
CA ALA A 89 -18.72 -12.34 31.32
C ALA A 89 -18.49 -10.85 30.96
N VAL A 90 -18.13 -10.03 31.96
CA VAL A 90 -17.81 -8.59 31.77
C VAL A 90 -16.61 -8.42 30.79
N ASP A 91 -15.54 -9.18 30.99
CA ASP A 91 -14.36 -9.12 30.12
C ASP A 91 -14.67 -9.60 28.68
N SER A 92 -15.53 -10.62 28.53
CA SER A 92 -15.97 -11.11 27.21
C SER A 92 -16.79 -10.06 26.45
N VAL A 93 -17.79 -9.44 27.13
CA VAL A 93 -18.61 -8.37 26.53
C VAL A 93 -17.75 -7.16 26.18
N ARG A 94 -16.87 -6.75 27.09
CA ARG A 94 -15.93 -5.66 26.86
C ARG A 94 -15.04 -5.95 25.65
N GLY A 95 -14.43 -7.15 25.59
CA GLY A 95 -13.57 -7.58 24.49
C GLY A 95 -14.29 -7.54 23.15
N TYR A 96 -15.53 -8.02 23.12
CA TYR A 96 -16.38 -7.96 21.92
C TYR A 96 -16.67 -6.51 21.46
N LEU A 97 -17.06 -5.63 22.39
CA LEU A 97 -17.37 -4.21 22.07
C LEU A 97 -16.14 -3.48 21.51
N VAL A 98 -14.98 -3.72 22.13
CA VAL A 98 -13.70 -3.13 21.70
C VAL A 98 -13.28 -3.68 20.34
N GLY A 99 -13.29 -5.00 20.17
CA GLY A 99 -12.93 -5.67 18.91
C GLY A 99 -13.83 -5.23 17.76
N TRP A 100 -15.15 -5.27 17.96
CA TRP A 100 -16.10 -4.82 16.94
C TRP A 100 -15.88 -3.36 16.53
N THR A 101 -15.67 -2.48 17.52
CA THR A 101 -15.42 -1.05 17.23
C THR A 101 -14.14 -0.86 16.43
N GLY A 102 -13.10 -1.61 16.77
CA GLY A 102 -11.84 -1.57 16.06
C GLY A 102 -11.94 -2.01 14.61
N GLU A 103 -12.54 -3.16 14.37
CA GLU A 103 -12.75 -3.65 13.01
C GLU A 103 -13.56 -2.67 12.16
N ARG A 104 -14.56 -2.03 12.76
CA ARG A 104 -15.38 -1.06 12.04
C ARG A 104 -14.60 0.22 11.69
N VAL A 105 -13.85 0.77 12.64
CA VAL A 105 -12.99 1.95 12.39
C VAL A 105 -11.99 1.67 11.27
N ILE A 106 -11.40 0.47 11.26
CA ILE A 106 -10.45 0.05 10.23
C ILE A 106 -11.12 -0.12 8.87
N ALA A 107 -12.30 -0.73 8.83
CA ALA A 107 -13.06 -0.85 7.58
C ALA A 107 -13.36 0.53 6.98
N ASP A 108 -13.85 1.47 7.82
CA ASP A 108 -14.15 2.84 7.39
C ASP A 108 -12.88 3.59 6.91
N LEU A 109 -11.74 3.39 7.60
CA LEU A 109 -10.46 3.99 7.22
C LEU A 109 -9.94 3.41 5.90
N ARG A 110 -10.03 2.08 5.71
CA ARG A 110 -9.64 1.43 4.45
C ARG A 110 -10.45 1.93 3.27
N VAL A 111 -11.78 1.99 3.41
CA VAL A 111 -12.68 2.50 2.36
C VAL A 111 -12.32 3.95 2.04
N ARG A 112 -12.15 4.80 3.06
CA ARG A 112 -11.80 6.20 2.85
C ARG A 112 -10.44 6.38 2.17
N LEU A 113 -9.44 5.60 2.60
CA LEU A 113 -8.10 5.64 2.01
C LEU A 113 -8.12 5.16 0.55
N ALA A 114 -8.81 4.04 0.26
CA ALA A 114 -8.95 3.52 -1.09
C ALA A 114 -9.68 4.50 -2.01
N THR A 115 -10.80 5.09 -1.55
CA THR A 115 -11.54 6.10 -2.32
C THR A 115 -10.68 7.34 -2.60
N HIS A 116 -9.91 7.78 -1.60
CA HIS A 116 -9.02 8.92 -1.75
C HIS A 116 -7.87 8.63 -2.72
N LEU A 117 -7.23 7.47 -2.61
CA LEU A 117 -6.19 7.02 -3.54
C LEU A 117 -6.68 6.99 -4.99
N LEU A 118 -7.86 6.43 -5.24
CA LEU A 118 -8.45 6.39 -6.59
C LEU A 118 -8.76 7.79 -7.15
N GLY A 119 -8.89 8.79 -6.28
CA GLY A 119 -9.08 10.20 -6.66
C GLY A 119 -7.78 10.99 -6.86
N LEU A 120 -6.61 10.43 -6.52
CA LEU A 120 -5.33 11.11 -6.70
C LEU A 120 -4.92 11.19 -8.18
N SER A 121 -4.10 12.18 -8.51
CA SER A 121 -3.60 12.40 -9.87
C SER A 121 -2.49 11.41 -10.24
N LEU A 122 -2.30 11.18 -11.54
CA LEU A 122 -1.32 10.25 -12.11
C LEU A 122 0.13 10.45 -11.59
N PRO A 123 0.63 11.67 -11.35
CA PRO A 123 1.96 11.89 -10.78
C PRO A 123 2.22 11.10 -9.50
N PHE A 124 1.24 11.02 -8.61
CA PHE A 124 1.37 10.28 -7.35
C PHE A 124 1.74 8.80 -7.57
N PHE A 125 1.17 8.18 -8.60
CA PHE A 125 1.39 6.77 -8.91
C PHE A 125 2.68 6.51 -9.68
N ASN A 126 3.14 7.48 -10.49
CA ASN A 126 4.39 7.36 -11.24
C ASN A 126 5.63 7.44 -10.35
N ASP A 127 5.56 8.20 -9.26
CA ASP A 127 6.68 8.40 -8.34
C ASP A 127 6.83 7.28 -7.29
N ARG A 128 5.86 6.38 -7.18
CA ARG A 128 5.80 5.36 -6.12
C ARG A 128 5.57 3.96 -6.67
N LYS A 129 6.16 2.97 -6.02
CA LYS A 129 5.90 1.56 -6.36
C LYS A 129 4.50 1.15 -5.90
N THR A 130 3.77 0.42 -6.74
CA THR A 130 2.43 -0.10 -6.41
C THR A 130 2.41 -0.90 -5.11
N GLY A 131 3.46 -1.70 -4.84
CA GLY A 131 3.59 -2.45 -3.59
C GLY A 131 3.67 -1.58 -2.34
N GLU A 132 4.33 -0.40 -2.42
CA GLU A 132 4.38 0.58 -1.33
C GLU A 132 2.99 1.14 -1.03
N ILE A 133 2.23 1.51 -2.06
CA ILE A 133 0.86 2.02 -1.93
C ILE A 133 -0.06 0.97 -1.30
N ILE A 134 0.03 -0.29 -1.74
CA ILE A 134 -0.75 -1.40 -1.18
C ILE A 134 -0.37 -1.63 0.29
N ALA A 135 0.92 -1.54 0.65
CA ALA A 135 1.38 -1.70 2.02
C ALA A 135 0.79 -0.62 2.97
N HIS A 136 0.59 0.62 2.50
CA HIS A 136 -0.09 1.66 3.28
C HIS A 136 -1.55 1.31 3.58
N VAL A 137 -2.28 0.75 2.60
CA VAL A 137 -3.69 0.36 2.76
C VAL A 137 -3.85 -0.88 3.65
N THR A 138 -2.90 -1.81 3.60
CA THR A 138 -2.98 -3.09 4.31
C THR A 138 -2.27 -3.05 5.66
N ASN A 139 -0.95 -2.93 5.66
CA ASN A 139 -0.13 -3.10 6.85
C ASN A 139 -0.21 -1.88 7.79
N ASP A 140 -0.09 -0.65 7.25
CA ASP A 140 -0.11 0.54 8.09
C ASP A 140 -1.47 0.72 8.76
N VAL A 141 -2.56 0.51 8.03
CA VAL A 141 -3.91 0.56 8.60
C VAL A 141 -4.12 -0.52 9.66
N THR A 142 -3.57 -1.73 9.49
CA THR A 142 -3.64 -2.80 10.48
C THR A 142 -2.87 -2.44 11.76
N GLN A 143 -1.71 -1.77 11.66
CA GLN A 143 -1.00 -1.27 12.83
C GLN A 143 -1.82 -0.23 13.62
N LEU A 144 -2.60 0.59 12.92
CA LEU A 144 -3.50 1.56 13.55
C LEU A 144 -4.64 0.88 14.34
N HIS A 145 -5.12 -0.27 13.88
CA HIS A 145 -6.14 -1.05 14.58
C HIS A 145 -5.74 -1.32 16.02
N PHE A 146 -4.56 -1.88 16.24
CA PHE A 146 -4.07 -2.22 17.58
C PHE A 146 -3.95 -0.99 18.49
N ALA A 147 -3.53 0.15 17.92
CA ALA A 147 -3.37 1.37 18.70
C ALA A 147 -4.71 1.98 19.15
N VAL A 148 -5.69 2.03 18.25
CA VAL A 148 -6.98 2.67 18.53
C VAL A 148 -7.84 1.83 19.48
N THR A 149 -7.74 0.49 19.38
CA THR A 149 -8.63 -0.42 20.09
C THR A 149 -8.02 -1.03 21.33
N GLN A 150 -6.90 -1.74 21.18
CA GLN A 150 -6.34 -2.50 22.29
C GLN A 150 -5.41 -1.66 23.17
N SER A 151 -4.51 -0.86 22.57
CA SER A 151 -3.47 -0.19 23.35
C SER A 151 -4.03 0.86 24.31
N VAL A 152 -5.04 1.63 23.89
CA VAL A 152 -5.65 2.66 24.77
C VAL A 152 -6.33 2.04 25.96
N ILE A 153 -7.18 1.05 25.73
CA ILE A 153 -7.93 0.37 26.78
C ILE A 153 -6.99 -0.41 27.70
N SER A 154 -5.97 -1.06 27.10
CA SER A 154 -4.92 -1.76 27.85
C SER A 154 -4.13 -0.81 28.75
N VAL A 155 -3.71 0.36 28.25
CA VAL A 155 -3.00 1.38 29.06
C VAL A 155 -3.88 1.87 30.20
N ILE A 156 -5.15 2.21 29.93
CA ILE A 156 -6.08 2.65 30.97
C ILE A 156 -6.28 1.54 32.01
N SER A 157 -6.49 0.31 31.59
CA SER A 157 -6.63 -0.86 32.48
C SER A 157 -5.41 -1.03 33.38
N GLN A 158 -4.21 -0.99 32.78
CA GLN A 158 -2.96 -1.18 33.49
C GLN A 158 -2.68 -0.04 34.50
N VAL A 159 -2.97 1.21 34.12
CA VAL A 159 -2.84 2.36 35.00
C VAL A 159 -3.84 2.26 36.17
N LEU A 160 -5.11 1.93 35.89
CA LEU A 160 -6.12 1.74 36.94
C LEU A 160 -5.76 0.60 37.90
N THR A 161 -5.26 -0.53 37.38
CA THR A 161 -4.83 -1.66 38.18
C THR A 161 -3.60 -1.32 39.03
N LEU A 162 -2.62 -0.60 38.44
CA LEU A 162 -1.42 -0.15 39.15
C LEU A 162 -1.77 0.83 40.27
N VAL A 163 -2.52 1.87 39.97
CA VAL A 163 -2.88 2.90 40.95
C VAL A 163 -3.84 2.36 42.00
N GLY A 164 -4.88 1.61 41.58
CA GLY A 164 -5.83 1.00 42.52
C GLY A 164 -5.19 -0.06 43.38
N GLY A 165 -4.37 -0.94 42.82
CA GLY A 165 -3.62 -1.97 43.57
C GLY A 165 -2.61 -1.35 44.54
N ALA A 166 -1.86 -0.34 44.14
CA ALA A 166 -0.95 0.39 45.01
C ALA A 166 -1.71 1.04 46.19
N ALA A 167 -2.84 1.71 45.92
CA ALA A 167 -3.67 2.32 46.96
C ALA A 167 -4.14 1.28 47.98
N VAL A 168 -4.58 0.09 47.54
CA VAL A 168 -4.99 -1.00 48.43
C VAL A 168 -3.81 -1.51 49.25
N ILE A 169 -2.66 -1.75 48.62
CA ILE A 169 -1.44 -2.21 49.30
C ILE A 169 -1.03 -1.23 50.41
N PHE A 170 -1.00 0.07 50.13
CA PHE A 170 -0.67 1.10 51.10
C PHE A 170 -1.70 1.22 52.24
N SER A 171 -2.99 1.02 51.92
CA SER A 171 -4.06 1.03 52.95
C SER A 171 -4.02 -0.18 53.88
N MET A 172 -3.50 -1.34 53.40
CA MET A 172 -3.37 -2.55 54.22
C MET A 172 -2.22 -2.45 55.24
N ASN A 173 -1.03 -2.11 54.75
CA ASN A 173 0.11 -1.90 55.63
C ASN A 173 1.18 -1.04 54.93
N TRP A 174 1.37 0.18 55.38
CA TRP A 174 2.31 1.13 54.75
C TRP A 174 3.78 0.69 54.94
N LYS A 175 4.13 -0.04 56.02
CA LYS A 175 5.50 -0.54 56.26
C LYS A 175 5.88 -1.57 55.20
N LEU A 176 5.02 -2.56 54.93
CA LEU A 176 5.20 -3.56 53.88
C LEU A 176 5.18 -2.92 52.48
N ALA A 177 4.28 -1.95 52.26
CA ALA A 177 4.19 -1.22 51.01
C ALA A 177 5.48 -0.44 50.67
N SER A 178 6.08 0.20 51.69
CA SER A 178 7.34 0.93 51.51
C SER A 178 8.50 -0.01 51.19
N LEU A 179 8.53 -1.21 51.79
CA LEU A 179 9.52 -2.23 51.50
C LEU A 179 9.44 -2.70 50.04
N THR A 180 8.24 -2.92 49.52
CA THR A 180 8.07 -3.29 48.09
C THR A 180 8.46 -2.15 47.15
N LEU A 181 8.28 -0.90 47.58
CA LEU A 181 8.68 0.27 46.79
C LEU A 181 10.20 0.37 46.61
N VAL A 182 11.00 -0.15 47.50
CA VAL A 182 12.48 -0.23 47.39
C VAL A 182 12.91 -1.16 46.26
N VAL A 183 12.16 -2.23 45.99
CA VAL A 183 12.46 -3.19 44.90
C VAL A 183 12.07 -2.63 43.53
N ALA A 184 11.05 -1.80 43.46
CA ALA A 184 10.51 -1.26 42.20
C ALA A 184 11.55 -0.51 41.33
N PRO A 185 12.41 0.38 41.87
CA PRO A 185 13.45 1.06 41.08
C PRO A 185 14.47 0.10 40.48
N LEU A 186 14.84 -0.99 41.22
CA LEU A 186 15.77 -2.01 40.74
C LEU A 186 15.17 -2.76 39.53
N VAL A 187 13.92 -3.17 39.65
CA VAL A 187 13.16 -3.82 38.57
C VAL A 187 13.07 -2.87 37.36
N ALA A 188 12.75 -1.60 37.58
CA ALA A 188 12.66 -0.59 36.53
C ALA A 188 14.01 -0.36 35.83
N LEU A 189 15.10 -0.26 36.58
CA LEU A 189 16.46 -0.10 36.04
C LEU A 189 16.84 -1.28 35.12
N ILE A 190 16.60 -2.49 35.56
CA ILE A 190 16.87 -3.70 34.77
C ILE A 190 15.97 -3.74 33.53
N ALA A 191 14.67 -3.49 33.67
CA ALA A 191 13.75 -3.46 32.56
C ALA A 191 14.15 -2.43 31.49
N VAL A 192 14.59 -1.24 31.88
CA VAL A 192 15.04 -0.18 30.97
C VAL A 192 16.35 -0.56 30.27
N THR A 193 17.34 -1.08 30.99
CA THR A 193 18.66 -1.45 30.43
C THR A 193 18.54 -2.62 29.45
N TYR A 194 17.85 -3.69 29.85
CA TYR A 194 17.56 -4.83 28.97
C TYR A 194 16.69 -4.41 27.77
N GLY A 195 15.65 -3.64 28.02
CA GLY A 195 14.76 -3.15 26.97
C GLY A 195 15.48 -2.31 25.90
N ARG A 196 16.44 -1.47 26.29
CA ARG A 196 17.26 -0.71 25.33
C ARG A 196 18.12 -1.65 24.47
N ARG A 197 18.74 -2.66 25.08
CA ARG A 197 19.61 -3.62 24.38
C ARG A 197 18.80 -4.49 23.42
N ILE A 198 17.70 -5.06 23.89
CA ILE A 198 16.77 -5.87 23.09
C ILE A 198 16.23 -5.09 21.88
N ARG A 199 15.82 -3.84 22.06
CA ARG A 199 15.35 -3.00 20.95
C ARG A 199 16.42 -2.77 19.88
N GLY A 200 17.68 -2.55 20.27
CA GLY A 200 18.79 -2.41 19.32
C GLY A 200 19.01 -3.67 18.49
N LEU A 201 19.06 -4.83 19.16
CA LEU A 201 19.26 -6.14 18.51
C LEU A 201 18.06 -6.54 17.64
N ALA A 202 16.83 -6.26 18.08
CA ALA A 202 15.63 -6.53 17.30
C ALA A 202 15.61 -5.71 15.99
N ARG A 203 16.08 -4.46 16.03
CA ARG A 203 16.22 -3.65 14.83
C ARG A 203 17.23 -4.26 13.86
N SER A 204 18.45 -4.60 14.33
CA SER A 204 19.46 -5.24 13.48
C SER A 204 18.97 -6.56 12.86
N MET A 205 18.18 -7.34 13.60
CA MET A 205 17.57 -8.57 13.08
C MET A 205 16.55 -8.27 11.97
N MET A 206 15.69 -7.25 12.17
CA MET A 206 14.70 -6.85 11.16
C MET A 206 15.34 -6.25 9.91
N ASP A 207 16.42 -5.47 10.06
CA ASP A 207 17.15 -4.91 8.92
C ASP A 207 17.76 -6.05 8.07
N ALA A 208 18.42 -7.03 8.71
CA ALA A 208 18.96 -8.22 8.02
C ALA A 208 17.85 -9.08 7.37
N GLN A 209 16.69 -9.19 7.99
CA GLN A 209 15.52 -9.87 7.40
C GLN A 209 15.04 -9.15 6.15
N GLY A 210 14.96 -7.81 6.19
CA GLY A 210 14.58 -7.01 5.04
C GLY A 210 15.53 -7.19 3.85
N GLU A 211 16.86 -7.23 4.11
CA GLU A 211 17.86 -7.49 3.08
C GLU A 211 17.70 -8.90 2.47
N ALA A 212 17.46 -9.93 3.30
CA ALA A 212 17.24 -11.29 2.81
C ALA A 212 15.99 -11.40 1.93
N ILE A 213 14.87 -10.77 2.35
CA ILE A 213 13.63 -10.73 1.56
C ILE A 213 13.86 -9.99 0.25
N GLY A 214 14.61 -8.88 0.24
CA GLY A 214 14.94 -8.12 -0.97
C GLY A 214 15.70 -8.96 -2.01
N VAL A 215 16.67 -9.78 -1.57
CA VAL A 215 17.36 -10.73 -2.47
C VAL A 215 16.42 -11.75 -3.07
N LEU A 216 15.50 -12.31 -2.27
CA LEU A 216 14.53 -13.31 -2.74
C LEU A 216 13.52 -12.68 -3.72
N GLU A 217 13.02 -11.47 -3.41
CA GLU A 217 12.10 -10.72 -4.27
C GLU A 217 12.73 -10.44 -5.64
N GLU A 218 13.99 -9.98 -5.67
CA GLU A 218 14.75 -9.75 -6.90
C GLU A 218 14.89 -11.05 -7.73
N SER A 219 15.31 -12.15 -7.10
CA SER A 219 15.53 -13.43 -7.77
C SER A 219 14.23 -14.03 -8.33
N ILE A 220 13.09 -13.89 -7.62
CA ILE A 220 11.78 -14.37 -8.08
C ILE A 220 11.22 -13.48 -9.20
N ALA A 221 11.35 -12.16 -9.07
CA ALA A 221 10.89 -11.22 -10.10
C ALA A 221 11.57 -11.49 -11.45
N GLU A 222 12.86 -11.80 -11.41
CA GLU A 222 13.68 -12.08 -12.60
C GLU A 222 13.95 -13.58 -12.80
N ILE A 223 13.02 -14.45 -12.39
CA ILE A 223 13.21 -15.92 -12.39
C ILE A 223 13.57 -16.48 -13.78
N ARG A 224 13.03 -15.89 -14.85
CA ARG A 224 13.37 -16.28 -16.22
C ARG A 224 14.84 -16.07 -16.53
N THR A 225 15.40 -14.94 -16.07
CA THR A 225 16.83 -14.62 -16.23
C THR A 225 17.68 -15.60 -15.44
N VAL A 226 17.31 -15.85 -14.17
CA VAL A 226 18.01 -16.81 -13.30
C VAL A 226 18.08 -18.19 -13.96
N GLN A 227 16.95 -18.70 -14.46
CA GLN A 227 16.85 -20.00 -15.13
C GLN A 227 17.55 -20.02 -16.48
N ALA A 228 17.41 -18.97 -17.29
CA ALA A 228 18.05 -18.89 -18.61
C ALA A 228 19.58 -18.95 -18.53
N PHE A 229 20.15 -18.40 -17.44
CA PHE A 229 21.60 -18.43 -17.19
C PHE A 229 22.03 -19.58 -16.26
N THR A 230 21.12 -20.47 -15.84
CA THR A 230 21.38 -21.60 -14.91
C THR A 230 22.09 -21.12 -13.62
N ARG A 231 21.56 -20.07 -12.97
CA ARG A 231 22.15 -19.44 -11.79
C ARG A 231 21.36 -19.69 -10.50
N GLU A 232 20.50 -20.69 -10.46
CA GLU A 232 19.68 -21.04 -9.30
C GLU A 232 20.54 -21.31 -8.05
N ALA A 233 21.65 -22.05 -8.22
CA ALA A 233 22.57 -22.33 -7.10
C ALA A 233 23.25 -21.05 -6.57
N TYR A 234 23.65 -20.15 -7.46
CA TYR A 234 24.27 -18.88 -7.08
C TYR A 234 23.30 -18.00 -6.28
N GLU A 235 22.05 -17.83 -6.74
CA GLU A 235 21.04 -17.04 -6.03
C GLU A 235 20.64 -17.72 -4.71
N ALA A 236 20.57 -19.04 -4.66
CA ALA A 236 20.32 -19.79 -3.44
C ALA A 236 21.43 -19.57 -2.39
N ASP A 237 22.70 -19.54 -2.80
CA ASP A 237 23.84 -19.30 -1.91
C ASP A 237 23.87 -17.84 -1.45
N ARG A 238 23.54 -16.89 -2.33
CA ARG A 238 23.39 -15.47 -1.99
C ARG A 238 22.31 -15.27 -0.92
N PHE A 239 21.15 -15.90 -1.09
CA PHE A 239 20.07 -15.90 -0.11
C PHE A 239 20.48 -16.58 1.21
N ARG A 240 21.13 -17.74 1.12
CA ARG A 240 21.64 -18.50 2.30
C ARG A 240 22.58 -17.66 3.15
N SER A 241 23.47 -16.89 2.52
CA SER A 241 24.40 -16.02 3.24
C SER A 241 23.67 -14.91 4.02
N LYS A 242 22.61 -14.31 3.44
CA LYS A 242 21.78 -13.30 4.11
C LYS A 242 20.94 -13.89 5.23
N ILE A 243 20.40 -15.09 5.06
CA ILE A 243 19.71 -15.82 6.14
C ILE A 243 20.66 -16.19 7.29
N ALA A 244 21.93 -16.54 6.99
CA ALA A 244 22.92 -16.79 8.03
C ALA A 244 23.23 -15.53 8.87
N GLU A 245 23.31 -14.36 8.23
CA GLU A 245 23.47 -13.07 8.91
C GLU A 245 22.24 -12.74 9.79
N GLN A 246 21.03 -12.90 9.25
CA GLN A 246 19.79 -12.74 10.00
C GLN A 246 19.75 -13.70 11.21
N PHE A 247 20.10 -14.97 11.03
CA PHE A 247 20.15 -15.98 12.08
C PHE A 247 21.12 -15.59 13.20
N ALA A 248 22.33 -15.12 12.85
CA ALA A 248 23.29 -14.66 13.84
C ALA A 248 22.75 -13.50 14.69
N ASN A 249 22.05 -12.53 14.06
CA ASN A 249 21.41 -11.43 14.77
C ASN A 249 20.22 -11.92 15.63
N ALA A 250 19.42 -12.85 15.12
CA ALA A 250 18.33 -13.48 15.86
C ALA A 250 18.82 -14.22 17.11
N ILE A 251 19.89 -15.00 17.02
CA ILE A 251 20.48 -15.69 18.17
C ILE A 251 21.01 -14.72 19.23
N ARG A 252 21.62 -13.60 18.80
CA ARG A 252 22.03 -12.54 19.75
C ARG A 252 20.83 -11.97 20.48
N LEU A 253 19.73 -11.69 19.78
CA LEU A 253 18.48 -11.23 20.38
C LEU A 253 17.91 -12.27 21.34
N THR A 254 17.81 -13.52 20.91
CA THR A 254 17.27 -14.64 21.69
C THR A 254 18.04 -14.83 23.02
N ARG A 255 19.36 -14.72 22.99
CA ARG A 255 20.17 -14.79 24.23
C ARG A 255 19.75 -13.75 25.27
N TRP A 256 19.50 -12.53 24.88
CA TRP A 256 19.04 -11.47 25.79
C TRP A 256 17.57 -11.66 26.20
N GLN A 257 16.71 -12.10 25.29
CA GLN A 257 15.31 -12.37 25.59
C GLN A 257 15.15 -13.57 26.57
N SER A 258 15.93 -14.61 26.38
CA SER A 258 15.87 -15.79 27.25
C SER A 258 16.38 -15.56 28.68
N THR A 259 17.22 -14.53 28.88
CA THR A 259 17.73 -14.20 30.22
C THR A 259 16.84 -13.25 31.01
N ILE A 260 16.08 -12.37 30.33
CA ILE A 260 15.26 -11.35 31.02
C ILE A 260 14.12 -11.99 31.84
N GLY A 261 13.49 -13.04 31.32
CA GLY A 261 12.40 -13.76 32.03
C GLY A 261 12.84 -14.32 33.38
N PRO A 262 13.86 -15.19 33.43
CA PRO A 262 14.42 -15.72 34.67
C PRO A 262 14.90 -14.64 35.63
N VAL A 263 15.56 -13.57 35.13
CA VAL A 263 16.03 -12.47 35.99
C VAL A 263 14.85 -11.72 36.61
N MET A 264 13.81 -11.41 35.85
CA MET A 264 12.60 -10.77 36.38
C MET A 264 11.86 -11.68 37.40
N PHE A 265 11.75 -12.97 37.07
CA PHE A 265 11.16 -13.95 37.98
C PHE A 265 11.93 -13.99 39.30
N PHE A 266 13.26 -14.10 39.24
CA PHE A 266 14.10 -14.11 40.44
C PHE A 266 13.91 -12.85 41.30
N LEU A 267 13.86 -11.67 40.69
CA LEU A 267 13.66 -10.42 41.42
C LEU A 267 12.29 -10.34 42.08
N LEU A 268 11.23 -10.70 41.35
CA LEU A 268 9.86 -10.71 41.89
C LEU A 268 9.69 -11.72 42.98
N PHE A 269 10.25 -12.93 42.81
CA PHE A 269 10.16 -13.99 43.80
C PHE A 269 10.99 -13.69 45.06
N SER A 270 12.21 -13.13 44.90
CA SER A 270 13.02 -12.64 46.00
C SER A 270 12.32 -11.53 46.79
N GLY A 271 11.67 -10.59 46.08
CA GLY A 271 10.82 -9.57 46.70
C GLY A 271 9.68 -10.18 47.53
N SER A 272 9.02 -11.23 46.98
CA SER A 272 7.97 -11.95 47.72
C SER A 272 8.50 -12.66 48.97
N ILE A 273 9.72 -13.25 48.91
CA ILE A 273 10.37 -13.86 50.07
C ILE A 273 10.66 -12.81 51.15
N VAL A 274 11.17 -11.64 50.78
CA VAL A 274 11.44 -10.54 51.74
C VAL A 274 10.15 -10.06 52.38
N VAL A 275 9.05 -9.91 51.60
CA VAL A 275 7.72 -9.57 52.13
C VAL A 275 7.20 -10.65 53.06
N LEU A 276 7.37 -11.94 52.73
CA LEU A 276 6.96 -13.05 53.57
C LEU A 276 7.76 -13.08 54.88
N TRP A 277 9.07 -12.86 54.82
CA TRP A 277 9.93 -12.78 55.98
C TRP A 277 9.56 -11.66 56.94
N TYR A 278 9.50 -10.42 56.46
CA TYR A 278 9.17 -9.25 57.28
C TYR A 278 7.68 -9.26 57.70
N GLY A 279 6.78 -9.63 56.79
CA GLY A 279 5.35 -9.76 57.06
C GLY A 279 5.07 -10.87 58.10
N GLY A 280 5.84 -11.99 58.07
CA GLY A 280 5.78 -13.04 59.06
C GLY A 280 6.13 -12.54 60.45
N HIS A 281 7.16 -11.68 60.60
CA HIS A 281 7.47 -11.01 61.88
C HIS A 281 6.32 -10.11 62.36
N LEU A 282 5.64 -9.38 61.44
CA LEU A 282 4.47 -8.56 61.80
C LEU A 282 3.28 -9.42 62.22
N VAL A 283 3.11 -10.60 61.63
CA VAL A 283 2.08 -11.58 62.05
C VAL A 283 2.37 -12.13 63.45
N ILE A 284 3.62 -12.52 63.74
CA ILE A 284 4.03 -12.97 65.05
C ILE A 284 3.85 -11.89 66.11
N ALA A 285 4.10 -10.62 65.75
CA ALA A 285 3.89 -9.46 66.63
C ALA A 285 2.40 -9.08 66.81
N GLY A 286 1.46 -9.71 66.08
CA GLY A 286 0.03 -9.42 66.14
C GLY A 286 -0.37 -8.11 65.39
N GLU A 287 0.56 -7.50 64.63
CA GLU A 287 0.30 -6.30 63.84
C GLU A 287 -0.39 -6.57 62.48
N LEU A 288 -0.37 -7.82 62.03
CA LEU A 288 -0.93 -8.26 60.75
C LEU A 288 -1.61 -9.64 60.89
N SER A 289 -2.73 -9.86 60.14
CA SER A 289 -3.31 -11.20 60.07
C SER A 289 -2.62 -12.08 59.01
N ILE A 290 -2.75 -13.40 59.11
CA ILE A 290 -2.24 -14.34 58.11
C ILE A 290 -2.91 -14.09 56.75
N GLY A 291 -4.22 -13.88 56.75
CA GLY A 291 -4.97 -13.59 55.51
C GLY A 291 -4.57 -12.25 54.87
N GLN A 292 -4.25 -11.22 55.68
CA GLN A 292 -3.71 -9.95 55.18
C GLN A 292 -2.36 -10.16 54.50
N LEU A 293 -1.46 -10.97 55.05
CA LEU A 293 -0.17 -11.25 54.46
C LEU A 293 -0.33 -11.98 53.10
N PHE A 294 -1.21 -12.96 53.01
CA PHE A 294 -1.50 -13.65 51.75
C PHE A 294 -2.13 -12.69 50.73
N ALA A 295 -3.10 -11.90 51.13
CA ALA A 295 -3.70 -10.90 50.24
C ALA A 295 -2.68 -9.87 49.71
N PHE A 296 -1.74 -9.45 50.58
CA PHE A 296 -0.64 -8.57 50.20
C PHE A 296 0.24 -9.16 49.08
N ILE A 297 0.62 -10.43 49.19
CA ILE A 297 1.42 -11.15 48.18
C ILE A 297 0.64 -11.24 46.86
N LEU A 298 -0.67 -11.51 46.92
CA LEU A 298 -1.53 -11.52 45.72
C LEU A 298 -1.59 -10.15 45.06
N TYR A 299 -1.79 -9.09 45.84
CA TYR A 299 -1.79 -7.72 45.31
C TYR A 299 -0.44 -7.32 44.72
N MET A 300 0.66 -7.74 45.32
CA MET A 300 2.00 -7.50 44.80
C MET A 300 2.15 -8.09 43.36
N SER A 301 1.62 -9.31 43.17
CA SER A 301 1.60 -9.93 41.82
C SER A 301 0.71 -9.17 40.82
N ILE A 302 -0.47 -8.69 41.27
CA ILE A 302 -1.40 -7.89 40.45
C ILE A 302 -0.76 -6.56 40.03
N VAL A 303 -0.03 -5.89 40.93
CA VAL A 303 0.61 -4.59 40.69
C VAL A 303 1.89 -4.73 39.85
N ALA A 304 2.59 -5.87 39.93
CA ALA A 304 3.79 -6.09 39.14
C ALA A 304 3.54 -6.26 37.64
N ALA A 305 2.44 -6.92 37.26
CA ALA A 305 2.12 -7.23 35.87
C ALA A 305 1.98 -5.97 34.96
N PRO A 306 1.28 -4.88 35.34
CA PRO A 306 1.15 -3.65 34.58
C PRO A 306 2.47 -2.95 34.24
N VAL A 307 3.49 -3.07 35.07
CA VAL A 307 4.79 -2.40 34.85
C VAL A 307 5.45 -2.90 33.55
N GLY A 308 5.42 -4.21 33.33
CA GLY A 308 5.90 -4.80 32.06
C GLY A 308 4.99 -4.48 30.88
N GLY A 309 3.68 -4.59 31.10
CA GLY A 309 2.66 -4.36 30.08
C GLY A 309 2.67 -2.94 29.50
N LEU A 310 2.78 -1.91 30.35
CA LEU A 310 2.84 -0.50 29.93
C LEU A 310 4.02 -0.23 28.97
N SER A 311 5.19 -0.85 29.23
CA SER A 311 6.35 -0.70 28.36
C SER A 311 6.12 -1.30 26.96
N MET A 312 5.41 -2.42 26.89
CA MET A 312 5.06 -3.07 25.63
C MET A 312 4.01 -2.26 24.84
N GLU A 313 2.98 -1.77 25.53
CA GLU A 313 1.96 -0.93 24.91
C GLU A 313 2.54 0.39 24.40
N TRP A 314 3.50 0.98 25.13
CA TRP A 314 4.20 2.17 24.65
C TRP A 314 4.94 1.92 23.32
N SER A 315 5.59 0.76 23.17
CA SER A 315 6.25 0.40 21.94
C SER A 315 5.26 0.21 20.76
N ARG A 316 4.11 -0.42 21.03
CA ARG A 316 3.03 -0.57 20.05
C ARG A 316 2.46 0.79 19.60
N LEU A 317 2.22 1.68 20.56
CA LEU A 317 1.76 3.03 20.25
C LEU A 317 2.77 3.80 19.38
N GLN A 318 4.08 3.69 19.65
CA GLN A 318 5.10 4.33 18.81
C GLN A 318 5.10 3.79 17.36
N GLN A 319 4.92 2.48 17.17
CA GLN A 319 4.80 1.89 15.82
C GLN A 319 3.55 2.41 15.10
N ALA A 320 2.43 2.46 15.81
CA ALA A 320 1.18 2.97 15.25
C ALA A 320 1.26 4.45 14.87
N PHE A 321 1.97 5.29 15.64
CA PHE A 321 2.18 6.70 15.26
C PHE A 321 2.94 6.80 13.94
N GLY A 322 3.99 5.99 13.74
CA GLY A 322 4.71 5.96 12.48
C GLY A 322 3.84 5.54 11.29
N SER A 323 2.97 4.55 11.48
CA SER A 323 1.99 4.14 10.45
C SER A 323 0.91 5.19 10.22
N ALA A 324 0.46 5.87 11.28
CA ALA A 324 -0.51 6.95 11.18
C ALA A 324 0.01 8.13 10.36
N ASP A 325 1.24 8.55 10.59
CA ASP A 325 1.87 9.63 9.83
C ASP A 325 1.86 9.31 8.34
N ARG A 326 2.23 8.07 7.94
CA ARG A 326 2.20 7.66 6.53
C ARG A 326 0.79 7.61 5.94
N VAL A 327 -0.18 7.07 6.67
CA VAL A 327 -1.58 7.00 6.23
C VAL A 327 -2.17 8.40 6.06
N PHE A 328 -1.90 9.31 7.01
CA PHE A 328 -2.39 10.69 6.92
C PHE A 328 -1.66 11.51 5.87
N ASP A 329 -0.37 11.27 5.63
CA ASP A 329 0.36 11.89 4.53
C ASP A 329 -0.30 11.60 3.18
N VAL A 330 -0.78 10.36 2.99
CA VAL A 330 -1.56 10.01 1.80
C VAL A 330 -2.94 10.67 1.81
N LEU A 331 -3.68 10.64 2.93
CA LEU A 331 -5.03 11.20 3.03
C LEU A 331 -5.08 12.73 2.91
N ASP A 332 -4.00 13.41 3.27
CA ASP A 332 -3.88 14.87 3.21
C ASP A 332 -3.34 15.36 1.86
N ARG A 333 -2.88 14.43 1.02
CA ARG A 333 -2.36 14.79 -0.29
C ARG A 333 -3.50 15.23 -1.20
N GLU A 334 -3.47 16.48 -1.62
CA GLU A 334 -4.43 16.98 -2.59
C GLU A 334 -4.08 16.50 -4.01
N PRO A 335 -5.07 16.11 -4.82
CA PRO A 335 -4.84 15.84 -6.23
C PRO A 335 -4.27 17.07 -6.94
N GLU A 336 -3.19 16.90 -7.72
CA GLU A 336 -2.61 18.00 -8.51
C GLU A 336 -3.59 18.48 -9.58
N VAL A 337 -4.32 17.54 -10.20
CA VAL A 337 -5.42 17.81 -11.13
C VAL A 337 -6.73 17.63 -10.39
N ARG A 338 -7.47 18.70 -10.24
CA ARG A 338 -8.78 18.73 -9.56
C ARG A 338 -9.74 19.69 -10.23
N ASP A 339 -11.01 19.53 -9.93
CA ASP A 339 -12.01 20.49 -10.35
C ASP A 339 -11.82 21.80 -9.60
N LEU A 340 -11.67 22.89 -10.33
CA LEU A 340 -11.55 24.24 -9.76
C LEU A 340 -12.93 24.72 -9.28
N ARG A 341 -12.95 25.67 -8.36
CA ARG A 341 -14.20 26.33 -7.98
C ARG A 341 -14.82 27.01 -9.22
N GLY A 342 -16.04 26.59 -9.58
CA GLY A 342 -16.72 27.08 -10.79
C GLY A 342 -16.50 26.22 -12.04
N SER A 343 -15.80 25.10 -11.96
CA SER A 343 -15.76 24.12 -13.06
C SER A 343 -17.17 23.65 -13.40
N ARG A 344 -17.44 23.54 -14.69
CA ARG A 344 -18.73 23.13 -15.22
C ARG A 344 -18.61 21.80 -15.96
N PRO A 345 -19.67 20.99 -16.04
CA PRO A 345 -19.66 19.80 -16.88
C PRO A 345 -19.43 20.17 -18.35
N ALA A 346 -18.59 19.40 -19.04
CA ALA A 346 -18.41 19.54 -20.47
C ALA A 346 -19.74 19.23 -21.19
N ARG A 347 -20.15 20.10 -22.09
CA ARG A 347 -21.25 19.82 -23.03
C ARG A 347 -20.79 18.72 -24.00
N ARG A 348 -21.71 18.19 -24.83
CA ARG A 348 -21.32 17.27 -25.89
C ARG A 348 -20.30 17.94 -26.80
N LEU A 349 -19.06 17.43 -26.79
CA LEU A 349 -17.95 18.02 -27.51
C LEU A 349 -18.09 17.77 -29.03
N ALA A 350 -17.69 18.75 -29.85
CA ALA A 350 -17.45 18.54 -31.28
C ALA A 350 -16.07 17.89 -31.48
N GLY A 351 -15.11 18.23 -30.64
CA GLY A 351 -13.79 17.62 -30.60
C GLY A 351 -12.67 18.42 -31.27
N ARG A 352 -12.81 19.75 -31.46
CA ARG A 352 -11.70 20.60 -31.86
C ARG A 352 -10.73 20.75 -30.68
N ILE A 353 -9.43 20.52 -30.89
CA ILE A 353 -8.41 20.60 -29.85
C ILE A 353 -7.40 21.68 -30.22
N ALA A 354 -7.15 22.63 -29.31
CA ALA A 354 -6.14 23.66 -29.51
C ALA A 354 -5.15 23.70 -28.34
N PHE A 355 -3.87 23.75 -28.66
CA PHE A 355 -2.79 24.08 -27.75
C PHE A 355 -2.42 25.55 -27.99
N ASP A 356 -2.53 26.36 -26.94
CA ASP A 356 -2.23 27.79 -26.98
C ASP A 356 -0.96 28.03 -26.12
N ARG A 357 0.18 28.10 -26.78
CA ARG A 357 1.52 28.30 -26.20
C ARG A 357 1.80 27.40 -24.98
N VAL A 358 1.51 26.13 -25.15
CA VAL A 358 1.61 25.15 -24.05
C VAL A 358 3.06 24.77 -23.79
N SER A 359 3.48 24.95 -22.55
CA SER A 359 4.73 24.39 -22.04
C SER A 359 4.48 23.52 -20.81
N PHE A 360 5.19 22.43 -20.69
CA PHE A 360 5.01 21.47 -19.61
C PHE A 360 6.32 20.83 -19.13
N ARG A 361 6.40 20.60 -17.81
CA ARG A 361 7.48 19.85 -17.14
C ARG A 361 6.93 18.94 -16.04
N TYR A 362 7.56 17.79 -15.82
CA TYR A 362 7.25 16.90 -14.71
C TYR A 362 8.00 17.34 -13.46
N GLY A 363 7.32 17.40 -12.31
CA GLY A 363 7.94 17.52 -11.00
C GLY A 363 9.00 18.65 -10.82
N GLY A 364 8.87 19.76 -11.57
CA GLY A 364 9.85 20.88 -11.51
C GLY A 364 11.14 20.65 -12.30
N GLY A 365 11.24 19.56 -13.06
CA GLY A 365 12.38 19.23 -13.92
C GLY A 365 12.49 20.08 -15.21
N VAL A 366 13.15 19.53 -16.21
CA VAL A 366 13.31 20.16 -17.55
C VAL A 366 11.98 20.20 -18.28
N LEU A 367 11.77 21.22 -19.12
CA LEU A 367 10.61 21.30 -20.00
C LEU A 367 10.61 20.11 -20.96
N VAL A 368 9.48 19.39 -21.00
CA VAL A 368 9.24 18.25 -21.89
C VAL A 368 8.45 18.71 -23.14
N LEU A 369 7.58 19.70 -22.96
CA LEU A 369 6.96 20.44 -24.07
C LEU A 369 7.28 21.92 -23.87
N GLU A 370 7.58 22.61 -24.97
CA GLU A 370 7.99 24.01 -24.98
C GLU A 370 7.30 24.78 -26.10
N ASP A 371 6.48 25.75 -25.72
CA ASP A 371 5.76 26.68 -26.62
C ASP A 371 4.99 25.98 -27.76
N VAL A 372 4.29 24.88 -27.39
CA VAL A 372 3.50 24.13 -28.37
C VAL A 372 2.26 24.94 -28.74
N ASN A 373 2.12 25.22 -30.03
CA ASN A 373 0.99 25.94 -30.57
C ASN A 373 0.43 25.19 -31.78
N VAL A 374 -0.80 24.66 -31.68
CA VAL A 374 -1.44 23.87 -32.73
C VAL A 374 -2.95 23.87 -32.56
N ASP A 375 -3.65 23.88 -33.69
CA ASP A 375 -5.11 23.75 -33.78
C ASP A 375 -5.45 22.50 -34.59
N ILE A 376 -6.22 21.60 -34.00
CA ILE A 376 -6.65 20.31 -34.55
C ILE A 376 -8.14 20.37 -34.79
N VAL A 377 -8.52 20.20 -36.06
CA VAL A 377 -9.91 20.29 -36.50
C VAL A 377 -10.71 19.08 -35.99
N SER A 378 -11.96 19.33 -35.63
CA SER A 378 -12.90 18.28 -35.23
C SER A 378 -13.04 17.21 -36.33
N GLY A 379 -12.99 15.93 -35.91
CA GLY A 379 -13.14 14.78 -36.79
C GLY A 379 -11.90 14.41 -37.61
N SER A 380 -10.78 15.13 -37.47
CA SER A 380 -9.54 14.82 -38.17
C SER A 380 -8.70 13.79 -37.44
N VAL A 381 -7.90 13.02 -38.18
CA VAL A 381 -6.89 12.09 -37.70
C VAL A 381 -5.53 12.77 -37.75
N VAL A 382 -4.92 12.98 -36.56
CA VAL A 382 -3.61 13.62 -36.43
C VAL A 382 -2.58 12.64 -35.91
N ALA A 383 -1.51 12.45 -36.68
CA ALA A 383 -0.39 11.59 -36.26
C ALA A 383 0.71 12.41 -35.58
N LEU A 384 1.16 11.94 -34.41
CA LEU A 384 2.31 12.48 -33.70
C LEU A 384 3.54 11.63 -34.02
N VAL A 385 4.55 12.22 -34.65
CA VAL A 385 5.80 11.56 -35.06
C VAL A 385 6.98 12.26 -34.39
N GLY A 386 8.06 11.54 -34.16
CA GLY A 386 9.28 12.10 -33.59
C GLY A 386 10.10 11.07 -32.81
N PRO A 387 11.35 11.37 -32.48
CA PRO A 387 12.22 10.45 -31.74
C PRO A 387 11.66 10.10 -30.34
N SER A 388 12.23 9.05 -29.74
CA SER A 388 11.90 8.71 -28.34
C SER A 388 12.24 9.89 -27.42
N GLY A 389 11.38 10.18 -26.45
CA GLY A 389 11.55 11.34 -25.56
C GLY A 389 11.18 12.70 -26.15
N ALA A 390 10.64 12.81 -27.39
CA ALA A 390 10.24 14.08 -28.00
C ALA A 390 9.04 14.75 -27.33
N GLY A 391 8.32 14.08 -26.41
CA GLY A 391 7.15 14.63 -25.71
C GLY A 391 5.79 14.15 -26.22
N LYS A 392 5.72 13.15 -27.12
CA LYS A 392 4.48 12.64 -27.72
C LYS A 392 3.45 12.16 -26.68
N THR A 393 3.85 11.29 -25.75
CA THR A 393 2.98 10.79 -24.67
C THR A 393 2.53 11.93 -23.75
N THR A 394 3.40 12.89 -23.48
CA THR A 394 3.06 14.09 -22.69
C THR A 394 2.00 14.94 -23.37
N PHE A 395 2.09 15.13 -24.70
CA PHE A 395 1.10 15.83 -25.49
C PHE A 395 -0.29 15.18 -25.34
N VAL A 396 -0.38 13.86 -25.49
CA VAL A 396 -1.62 13.08 -25.32
C VAL A 396 -2.15 13.17 -23.88
N ASN A 397 -1.27 13.09 -22.88
CA ASN A 397 -1.65 13.19 -21.48
C ASN A 397 -2.26 14.54 -21.08
N LEU A 398 -1.83 15.63 -21.71
CA LEU A 398 -2.40 16.96 -21.49
C LEU A 398 -3.81 17.08 -22.07
N ILE A 399 -4.13 16.44 -23.20
CA ILE A 399 -5.49 16.39 -23.75
C ILE A 399 -6.44 15.67 -22.79
N GLY A 400 -6.01 14.55 -22.21
CA GLY A 400 -6.77 13.79 -21.21
C GLY A 400 -6.81 14.45 -19.83
N ARG A 401 -6.18 15.63 -19.70
CA ARG A 401 -6.01 16.31 -18.41
C ARG A 401 -5.55 15.37 -17.31
N PHE A 402 -4.56 14.49 -17.62
CA PHE A 402 -3.83 13.73 -16.60
C PHE A 402 -2.82 14.60 -15.88
N TYR A 403 -2.44 15.68 -16.51
CA TYR A 403 -1.62 16.78 -16.02
C TYR A 403 -2.21 18.10 -16.49
N ASP A 404 -2.06 19.17 -15.74
CA ASP A 404 -2.34 20.53 -16.18
C ASP A 404 -1.05 21.14 -16.76
N PRO A 405 -1.13 21.95 -17.86
CA PRO A 405 0.04 22.59 -18.44
C PRO A 405 0.71 23.55 -17.45
N THR A 406 2.06 23.64 -17.50
CA THR A 406 2.82 24.57 -16.67
C THR A 406 2.58 26.02 -17.12
N TYR A 407 2.54 26.23 -18.43
CA TYR A 407 2.22 27.51 -19.09
C TYR A 407 1.30 27.26 -20.27
N GLY A 408 0.54 28.29 -20.65
CA GLY A 408 -0.42 28.22 -21.75
C GLY A 408 -1.72 27.51 -21.37
N ALA A 409 -2.48 27.08 -22.37
CA ALA A 409 -3.77 26.41 -22.19
C ALA A 409 -4.02 25.36 -23.28
N VAL A 410 -4.56 24.20 -22.85
CA VAL A 410 -5.18 23.23 -23.75
C VAL A 410 -6.67 23.53 -23.79
N ARG A 411 -7.21 23.73 -24.99
CA ARG A 411 -8.63 24.03 -25.17
C ARG A 411 -9.30 22.93 -25.99
N ILE A 412 -10.52 22.60 -25.61
CA ILE A 412 -11.39 21.73 -26.40
C ILE A 412 -12.64 22.50 -26.71
N ASP A 413 -12.97 22.61 -28.01
CA ASP A 413 -14.05 23.43 -28.54
C ASP A 413 -14.02 24.91 -28.07
N GLY A 414 -12.79 25.44 -27.90
CA GLY A 414 -12.53 26.80 -27.43
C GLY A 414 -12.53 26.97 -25.91
N GLU A 415 -12.94 25.97 -25.14
CA GLU A 415 -12.94 26.01 -23.67
C GLU A 415 -11.64 25.42 -23.10
N ASP A 416 -11.04 26.12 -22.14
CA ASP A 416 -9.87 25.60 -21.40
C ASP A 416 -10.28 24.36 -20.60
N VAL A 417 -9.55 23.25 -20.77
CA VAL A 417 -9.84 21.97 -20.08
C VAL A 417 -9.87 22.11 -18.56
N ARG A 418 -9.19 23.12 -17.99
CA ARG A 418 -9.18 23.39 -16.55
C ARG A 418 -10.50 23.94 -16.01
N THR A 419 -11.33 24.53 -16.89
CA THR A 419 -12.65 25.05 -16.52
C THR A 419 -13.76 24.01 -16.59
N LEU A 420 -13.46 22.83 -17.11
CA LEU A 420 -14.36 21.69 -17.18
C LEU A 420 -14.16 20.74 -16.00
N THR A 421 -15.20 20.01 -15.59
CA THR A 421 -15.02 18.94 -14.61
C THR A 421 -14.26 17.77 -15.26
N VAL A 422 -13.29 17.22 -14.52
CA VAL A 422 -12.42 16.12 -15.00
C VAL A 422 -13.24 14.91 -15.46
N ALA A 423 -14.28 14.56 -14.70
CA ALA A 423 -15.14 13.44 -15.04
C ALA A 423 -15.84 13.64 -16.39
N SER A 424 -16.52 14.78 -16.59
CA SER A 424 -17.27 15.06 -17.81
C SER A 424 -16.39 15.20 -19.06
N LEU A 425 -15.16 15.73 -18.89
CA LEU A 425 -14.16 15.76 -19.95
C LEU A 425 -13.76 14.35 -20.35
N ARG A 426 -13.33 13.53 -19.37
CA ARG A 426 -12.86 12.16 -19.62
C ARG A 426 -13.97 11.23 -20.08
N GLU A 427 -15.22 11.54 -19.80
CA GLU A 427 -16.37 10.83 -20.38
C GLU A 427 -16.42 10.92 -21.90
N GLN A 428 -15.93 11.97 -22.50
CA GLN A 428 -15.91 12.19 -23.94
C GLN A 428 -14.57 11.84 -24.61
N LEU A 429 -13.68 11.21 -23.86
CA LEU A 429 -12.41 10.68 -24.33
C LEU A 429 -12.41 9.16 -24.31
N ALA A 430 -11.80 8.54 -25.32
CA ALA A 430 -11.45 7.13 -25.31
C ALA A 430 -9.94 6.98 -25.53
N ILE A 431 -9.32 6.05 -24.81
CA ILE A 431 -7.88 5.81 -24.87
C ILE A 431 -7.65 4.34 -25.20
N VAL A 432 -6.82 4.08 -26.21
CA VAL A 432 -6.29 2.75 -26.49
C VAL A 432 -4.78 2.81 -26.29
N PRO A 433 -4.28 2.26 -25.16
CA PRO A 433 -2.85 2.30 -24.84
C PRO A 433 -2.06 1.31 -25.69
N GLN A 434 -0.75 1.51 -25.76
CA GLN A 434 0.21 0.66 -26.45
C GLN A 434 0.12 -0.79 -25.98
N GLU A 435 0.13 -1.02 -24.67
CA GLU A 435 -0.07 -2.32 -24.05
C GLU A 435 -1.41 -2.32 -23.28
N PRO A 436 -2.48 -2.88 -23.88
CA PRO A 436 -3.77 -2.89 -23.22
C PRO A 436 -3.75 -3.83 -22.01
N ILE A 437 -4.08 -3.27 -20.86
CA ILE A 437 -4.27 -4.01 -19.62
C ILE A 437 -5.75 -4.36 -19.46
N LEU A 438 -6.03 -5.63 -19.22
CA LEU A 438 -7.36 -6.12 -18.87
C LEU A 438 -7.43 -6.39 -17.38
N PHE A 439 -8.58 -6.09 -16.80
CA PHE A 439 -8.86 -6.42 -15.40
C PHE A 439 -9.07 -7.95 -15.26
N ALA A 440 -8.76 -8.48 -14.10
CA ALA A 440 -8.98 -9.89 -13.74
C ALA A 440 -10.49 -10.18 -13.57
N ALA A 441 -11.22 -10.06 -14.67
CA ALA A 441 -12.66 -10.15 -14.77
C ALA A 441 -13.02 -10.91 -16.06
N THR A 442 -14.30 -11.04 -16.40
CA THR A 442 -14.73 -11.66 -17.66
C THR A 442 -14.42 -10.76 -18.86
N VAL A 443 -14.42 -11.34 -20.07
CA VAL A 443 -14.33 -10.56 -21.32
C VAL A 443 -15.47 -9.54 -21.39
N ARG A 444 -16.68 -9.94 -21.02
CA ARG A 444 -17.88 -9.08 -20.94
C ARG A 444 -17.63 -7.85 -20.06
N GLU A 445 -17.18 -8.05 -18.83
CA GLU A 445 -16.92 -6.97 -17.90
C GLU A 445 -15.80 -6.06 -18.38
N ASN A 446 -14.77 -6.60 -19.02
CA ASN A 446 -13.70 -5.81 -19.62
C ASN A 446 -14.20 -4.91 -20.76
N ILE A 447 -15.13 -5.35 -21.60
CA ILE A 447 -15.74 -4.51 -22.64
C ILE A 447 -16.70 -3.51 -22.00
N ARG A 448 -17.58 -3.97 -21.07
CA ARG A 448 -18.54 -3.12 -20.34
C ARG A 448 -17.89 -1.97 -19.59
N TYR A 449 -16.61 -2.09 -19.20
CA TYR A 449 -15.86 -1.02 -18.56
C TYR A 449 -15.82 0.28 -19.37
N GLY A 450 -16.01 0.24 -20.66
CA GLY A 450 -16.19 1.41 -21.51
C GLY A 450 -17.45 2.20 -21.18
N ARG A 451 -18.57 1.51 -20.87
CA ARG A 451 -19.86 2.08 -20.47
C ARG A 451 -20.62 1.07 -19.60
N LEU A 452 -20.72 1.37 -18.29
CA LEU A 452 -21.22 0.41 -17.28
C LEU A 452 -22.69 0.07 -17.42
N ASP A 453 -23.50 0.94 -17.98
CA ASP A 453 -24.94 0.81 -18.23
C ASP A 453 -25.26 0.17 -19.60
N ALA A 454 -24.23 -0.26 -20.35
CA ALA A 454 -24.42 -0.89 -21.65
C ALA A 454 -25.16 -2.23 -21.55
N THR A 455 -26.08 -2.45 -22.47
CA THR A 455 -26.82 -3.71 -22.64
C THR A 455 -25.90 -4.80 -23.23
N ASP A 456 -26.29 -6.05 -23.06
CA ASP A 456 -25.55 -7.18 -23.63
C ASP A 456 -25.49 -7.13 -25.17
N ALA A 457 -26.53 -6.61 -25.82
CA ALA A 457 -26.55 -6.42 -27.26
C ALA A 457 -25.52 -5.37 -27.71
N GLU A 458 -25.37 -4.26 -26.98
CA GLU A 458 -24.37 -3.23 -27.26
C GLU A 458 -22.93 -3.75 -27.02
N ILE A 459 -22.73 -4.56 -25.99
CA ILE A 459 -21.45 -5.22 -25.72
C ILE A 459 -21.09 -6.17 -26.86
N ALA A 460 -22.05 -6.99 -27.33
CA ALA A 460 -21.84 -7.89 -28.46
C ALA A 460 -21.53 -7.13 -29.76
N ALA A 461 -22.25 -6.05 -30.03
CA ALA A 461 -22.00 -5.19 -31.18
C ALA A 461 -20.61 -4.51 -31.13
N ALA A 462 -20.19 -4.05 -29.92
CA ALA A 462 -18.86 -3.49 -29.74
C ALA A 462 -17.76 -4.55 -29.93
N ALA A 463 -17.98 -5.78 -29.46
CA ALA A 463 -17.06 -6.90 -29.66
C ALA A 463 -16.92 -7.24 -31.16
N GLU A 464 -18.01 -7.22 -31.91
CA GLU A 464 -18.02 -7.42 -33.36
C GLU A 464 -17.27 -6.31 -34.10
N ALA A 465 -17.60 -5.05 -33.79
CA ALA A 465 -16.92 -3.89 -34.37
C ALA A 465 -15.42 -3.86 -34.06
N GLY A 466 -15.01 -4.38 -32.89
CA GLY A 466 -13.62 -4.57 -32.47
C GLY A 466 -12.95 -5.82 -33.05
N ASN A 467 -13.58 -6.55 -33.97
CA ASN A 467 -13.12 -7.84 -34.52
C ASN A 467 -12.79 -8.88 -33.41
N ALA A 468 -13.48 -8.84 -32.29
CA ALA A 468 -13.23 -9.71 -31.15
C ALA A 468 -14.14 -10.97 -31.13
N THR A 469 -15.29 -10.93 -31.79
CA THR A 469 -16.32 -11.97 -31.71
C THR A 469 -15.80 -13.35 -32.08
N GLU A 470 -14.98 -13.47 -33.12
CA GLU A 470 -14.48 -14.76 -33.61
C GLU A 470 -13.65 -15.49 -32.54
N PHE A 471 -12.65 -14.82 -31.97
CA PHE A 471 -11.85 -15.48 -30.95
C PHE A 471 -12.62 -15.66 -29.63
N ILE A 472 -13.54 -14.74 -29.26
CA ILE A 472 -14.39 -14.86 -28.07
C ILE A 472 -15.23 -16.14 -28.16
N ARG A 473 -15.80 -16.47 -29.33
CA ARG A 473 -16.56 -17.72 -29.53
C ARG A 473 -15.70 -18.99 -29.36
N ARG A 474 -14.40 -18.89 -29.56
CA ARG A 474 -13.44 -20.00 -29.36
C ARG A 474 -13.02 -20.16 -27.89
N LEU A 475 -13.30 -19.18 -27.04
CA LEU A 475 -13.02 -19.29 -25.61
C LEU A 475 -14.02 -20.24 -24.94
N PRO A 476 -13.61 -20.97 -23.88
CA PRO A 476 -14.45 -22.00 -23.25
C PRO A 476 -15.83 -21.51 -22.81
N GLU A 477 -15.90 -20.29 -22.30
CA GLU A 477 -17.14 -19.67 -21.77
C GLU A 477 -17.53 -18.40 -22.56
N GLY A 478 -16.98 -18.22 -23.76
CA GLY A 478 -17.26 -17.06 -24.60
C GLY A 478 -16.99 -15.73 -23.87
N LEU A 479 -18.02 -14.85 -23.83
CA LEU A 479 -17.94 -13.56 -23.13
C LEU A 479 -17.77 -13.69 -21.61
N GLU A 480 -18.14 -14.81 -21.00
CA GLU A 480 -17.99 -15.05 -19.56
C GLU A 480 -16.61 -15.61 -19.18
N THR A 481 -15.74 -15.86 -20.15
CA THR A 481 -14.39 -16.36 -19.88
C THR A 481 -13.60 -15.36 -19.05
N LEU A 482 -13.02 -15.82 -17.94
CA LEU A 482 -12.12 -15.06 -17.08
C LEU A 482 -10.74 -14.93 -17.74
N VAL A 483 -10.31 -13.68 -17.99
CA VAL A 483 -9.06 -13.39 -18.73
C VAL A 483 -7.79 -13.51 -17.88
N GLY A 484 -7.94 -13.64 -16.55
CA GLY A 484 -6.81 -13.68 -15.63
C GLY A 484 -6.19 -12.30 -15.34
N GLU A 485 -5.20 -12.29 -14.47
CA GLU A 485 -4.49 -11.06 -14.11
C GLU A 485 -3.82 -10.45 -15.35
N ARG A 486 -4.06 -9.16 -15.61
CA ARG A 486 -3.59 -8.41 -16.79
C ARG A 486 -3.90 -9.07 -18.14
N GLY A 487 -4.85 -10.01 -18.19
CA GLY A 487 -5.22 -10.71 -19.43
C GLY A 487 -4.19 -11.73 -19.89
N VAL A 488 -3.42 -12.31 -18.98
CA VAL A 488 -2.31 -13.26 -19.29
C VAL A 488 -2.74 -14.48 -20.11
N LYS A 489 -4.02 -14.84 -20.06
CA LYS A 489 -4.58 -15.97 -20.82
C LYS A 489 -4.85 -15.66 -22.30
N LEU A 490 -4.71 -14.41 -22.73
CA LEU A 490 -5.00 -13.94 -24.07
C LEU A 490 -3.73 -13.49 -24.79
N SER A 491 -3.70 -13.66 -26.12
CA SER A 491 -2.63 -13.09 -26.95
C SER A 491 -2.65 -11.55 -26.92
N VAL A 492 -1.54 -10.91 -27.29
CA VAL A 492 -1.47 -9.43 -27.34
C VAL A 492 -2.55 -8.86 -28.27
N GLY A 493 -2.75 -9.47 -29.47
CA GLY A 493 -3.76 -9.04 -30.42
C GLY A 493 -5.20 -9.24 -29.91
N GLN A 494 -5.47 -10.27 -29.12
CA GLN A 494 -6.76 -10.49 -28.48
C GLN A 494 -7.03 -9.43 -27.43
N ARG A 495 -6.03 -9.12 -26.56
CA ARG A 495 -6.15 -8.03 -25.57
C ARG A 495 -6.42 -6.69 -26.26
N GLN A 496 -5.75 -6.42 -27.36
CA GLN A 496 -5.90 -5.17 -28.10
C GLN A 496 -7.30 -5.03 -28.70
N ARG A 497 -7.84 -6.09 -29.29
CA ARG A 497 -9.21 -6.11 -29.83
C ARG A 497 -10.28 -5.92 -28.75
N ILE A 498 -10.08 -6.45 -27.53
CA ILE A 498 -10.95 -6.14 -26.39
C ILE A 498 -10.84 -4.67 -25.97
N ALA A 499 -9.64 -4.11 -25.92
CA ALA A 499 -9.46 -2.68 -25.59
C ALA A 499 -10.09 -1.76 -26.65
N ILE A 500 -10.02 -2.14 -27.93
CA ILE A 500 -10.69 -1.43 -29.02
C ILE A 500 -12.22 -1.54 -28.87
N ALA A 501 -12.75 -2.73 -28.57
CA ALA A 501 -14.18 -2.94 -28.30
C ALA A 501 -14.65 -2.07 -27.11
N ARG A 502 -13.84 -1.97 -26.03
CA ARG A 502 -14.07 -1.07 -24.90
C ARG A 502 -14.16 0.40 -25.35
N ALA A 503 -13.24 0.84 -26.20
CA ALA A 503 -13.23 2.21 -26.74
C ALA A 503 -14.41 2.49 -27.71
N ILE A 504 -14.82 1.50 -28.49
CA ILE A 504 -16.01 1.58 -29.34
C ILE A 504 -17.28 1.74 -28.49
N LEU A 505 -17.43 0.92 -27.45
CA LEU A 505 -18.57 0.95 -26.53
C LEU A 505 -18.68 2.30 -25.79
N ARG A 506 -17.53 2.93 -25.50
CA ARG A 506 -17.45 4.25 -24.88
C ARG A 506 -18.09 5.34 -25.75
N ASP A 507 -18.01 5.22 -27.06
CA ASP A 507 -18.51 6.17 -28.09
C ASP A 507 -18.07 7.62 -27.87
N ALA A 508 -16.80 7.80 -27.53
CA ALA A 508 -16.20 9.11 -27.27
C ALA A 508 -15.95 9.91 -28.55
N ARG A 509 -15.98 11.24 -28.45
CA ARG A 509 -15.72 12.16 -29.57
C ARG A 509 -14.24 12.33 -29.88
N ILE A 510 -13.41 12.22 -28.87
CA ILE A 510 -11.94 12.33 -28.99
C ILE A 510 -11.33 10.98 -28.67
N LEU A 511 -10.44 10.54 -29.56
CA LEU A 511 -9.75 9.26 -29.46
C LEU A 511 -8.24 9.50 -29.32
N LEU A 512 -7.65 8.93 -28.31
CA LEU A 512 -6.21 8.96 -28.03
C LEU A 512 -5.66 7.55 -28.22
N LEU A 513 -4.82 7.37 -29.25
CA LEU A 513 -4.23 6.08 -29.60
C LEU A 513 -2.72 6.12 -29.34
N ASP A 514 -2.22 5.18 -28.56
CA ASP A 514 -0.79 4.90 -28.45
C ASP A 514 -0.54 3.58 -29.19
N GLU A 515 0.01 3.65 -30.42
CA GLU A 515 0.05 2.53 -31.34
C GLU A 515 1.22 1.60 -31.03
N ALA A 516 0.91 0.38 -30.62
CA ALA A 516 1.88 -0.70 -30.61
C ALA A 516 1.31 -1.97 -31.21
N THR A 517 1.85 -2.31 -32.32
CA THR A 517 1.55 -3.56 -33.03
C THR A 517 2.82 -4.34 -33.35
N SER A 518 3.97 -3.93 -32.77
CA SER A 518 5.31 -4.49 -33.05
C SER A 518 5.51 -5.96 -32.64
N SER A 519 4.54 -6.56 -31.94
CA SER A 519 4.60 -7.95 -31.46
C SER A 519 3.41 -8.81 -31.95
N LEU A 520 2.71 -8.37 -32.99
CA LEU A 520 1.56 -9.09 -33.56
C LEU A 520 1.97 -9.90 -34.80
N ASP A 521 1.35 -11.06 -34.95
CA ASP A 521 1.35 -11.78 -36.22
C ASP A 521 0.52 -11.01 -37.28
N ASN A 522 0.81 -11.22 -38.55
CA ASN A 522 0.22 -10.47 -39.67
C ASN A 522 -1.32 -10.50 -39.68
N GLU A 523 -1.94 -11.64 -39.33
CA GLU A 523 -3.39 -11.79 -39.28
C GLU A 523 -4.02 -10.97 -38.14
N SER A 524 -3.47 -11.10 -36.94
CA SER A 524 -3.93 -10.33 -35.77
C SER A 524 -3.75 -8.82 -36.00
N GLU A 525 -2.65 -8.44 -36.64
CA GLU A 525 -2.40 -7.05 -37.00
C GLU A 525 -3.45 -6.50 -37.95
N PHE A 526 -3.76 -7.23 -39.03
CA PHE A 526 -4.77 -6.82 -40.00
C PHE A 526 -6.13 -6.59 -39.33
N LEU A 527 -6.55 -7.53 -38.44
CA LEU A 527 -7.81 -7.42 -37.71
C LEU A 527 -7.83 -6.22 -36.75
N VAL A 528 -6.72 -5.95 -36.06
CA VAL A 528 -6.55 -4.80 -35.17
C VAL A 528 -6.64 -3.49 -35.95
N GLN A 529 -5.91 -3.40 -37.08
CA GLN A 529 -5.93 -2.22 -37.95
C GLN A 529 -7.34 -1.94 -38.51
N GLN A 530 -8.06 -2.96 -38.94
CA GLN A 530 -9.43 -2.83 -39.42
C GLN A 530 -10.37 -2.32 -38.31
N ALA A 531 -10.22 -2.83 -37.07
CA ALA A 531 -11.01 -2.37 -35.92
C ALA A 531 -10.67 -0.92 -35.55
N LEU A 532 -9.38 -0.53 -35.59
CA LEU A 532 -8.96 0.86 -35.37
C LEU A 532 -9.53 1.82 -36.41
N GLN A 533 -9.51 1.44 -37.69
CA GLN A 533 -10.10 2.27 -38.77
C GLN A 533 -11.60 2.51 -38.56
N ARG A 534 -12.36 1.48 -38.09
CA ARG A 534 -13.78 1.66 -37.73
C ARG A 534 -13.92 2.58 -36.52
N LEU A 535 -13.07 2.42 -35.51
CA LEU A 535 -13.09 3.25 -34.30
C LEU A 535 -12.80 4.73 -34.61
N MET A 536 -11.88 5.04 -35.52
CA MET A 536 -11.47 6.40 -35.85
C MET A 536 -12.52 7.18 -36.65
N ARG A 537 -13.44 6.52 -37.37
CA ARG A 537 -14.42 7.17 -38.23
C ARG A 537 -15.28 8.20 -37.49
N GLY A 538 -15.28 9.46 -37.98
CA GLY A 538 -16.10 10.55 -37.44
C GLY A 538 -15.68 11.03 -36.05
N ARG A 539 -14.45 10.71 -35.58
CA ARG A 539 -13.90 11.13 -34.32
C ARG A 539 -12.60 11.91 -34.52
N THR A 540 -12.37 12.89 -33.66
CA THR A 540 -11.05 13.53 -33.60
C THR A 540 -10.06 12.55 -32.99
N THR A 541 -9.09 12.14 -33.76
CA THR A 541 -8.14 11.11 -33.35
C THR A 541 -6.73 11.66 -33.28
N ILE A 542 -6.08 11.48 -32.14
CA ILE A 542 -4.65 11.72 -31.95
C ILE A 542 -3.98 10.37 -31.83
N VAL A 543 -3.05 10.07 -32.75
CA VAL A 543 -2.33 8.79 -32.75
C VAL A 543 -0.83 9.02 -32.59
N ILE A 544 -0.21 8.40 -31.58
CA ILE A 544 1.24 8.30 -31.50
C ILE A 544 1.64 7.20 -32.46
N ALA A 545 2.12 7.60 -33.63
CA ALA A 545 2.36 6.67 -34.71
C ALA A 545 3.77 6.07 -34.63
N HIS A 546 3.83 4.74 -34.60
CA HIS A 546 5.04 3.94 -34.75
C HIS A 546 5.03 3.12 -36.06
N ARG A 547 3.96 3.24 -36.87
CA ARG A 547 3.81 2.58 -38.15
C ARG A 547 3.57 3.55 -39.30
N LEU A 548 4.20 3.23 -40.39
CA LEU A 548 4.17 4.01 -41.63
C LEU A 548 2.74 4.15 -42.15
N THR A 549 1.99 3.04 -42.20
CA THR A 549 0.63 3.01 -42.77
C THR A 549 -0.37 3.91 -42.03
N THR A 550 -0.18 4.12 -40.75
CA THR A 550 -1.02 5.02 -39.94
C THR A 550 -0.65 6.49 -40.21
N VAL A 551 0.66 6.76 -40.36
CA VAL A 551 1.17 8.10 -40.65
C VAL A 551 0.73 8.57 -42.03
N GLU A 552 0.85 7.70 -43.04
CA GLU A 552 0.49 8.01 -44.43
C GLU A 552 -1.01 8.37 -44.62
N ARG A 553 -1.88 7.79 -43.78
CA ARG A 553 -3.34 7.99 -43.85
C ARG A 553 -3.85 9.10 -42.93
N ALA A 554 -2.97 9.71 -42.16
CA ALA A 554 -3.36 10.81 -41.28
C ALA A 554 -3.68 12.06 -42.09
N ASP A 555 -4.75 12.79 -41.71
CA ASP A 555 -5.11 14.06 -42.30
C ASP A 555 -4.04 15.14 -42.06
N ARG A 556 -3.33 15.01 -40.95
CA ARG A 556 -2.23 15.89 -40.57
C ARG A 556 -1.21 15.16 -39.73
N ILE A 557 0.05 15.45 -39.97
CA ILE A 557 1.19 14.92 -39.18
C ILE A 557 1.80 16.09 -38.41
N LEU A 558 2.08 15.87 -37.12
CA LEU A 558 2.83 16.79 -36.27
C LEU A 558 4.16 16.13 -35.91
N VAL A 559 5.26 16.75 -36.29
CA VAL A 559 6.59 16.27 -36.02
C VAL A 559 7.12 16.98 -34.78
N LEU A 560 7.34 16.18 -33.71
CA LEU A 560 7.88 16.68 -32.44
C LEU A 560 9.36 16.38 -32.34
N GLU A 561 10.16 17.40 -32.01
CA GLU A 561 11.55 17.28 -31.64
C GLU A 561 11.84 18.13 -30.40
N ARG A 562 12.44 17.53 -29.36
CA ARG A 562 12.81 18.22 -28.11
C ARG A 562 11.69 19.08 -27.51
N GLY A 563 10.47 18.57 -27.54
CA GLY A 563 9.31 19.22 -26.94
C GLY A 563 8.66 20.31 -27.78
N ARG A 564 9.09 20.54 -29.01
CA ARG A 564 8.51 21.53 -29.94
C ARG A 564 7.94 20.86 -31.18
N ILE A 565 6.91 21.43 -31.77
CA ILE A 565 6.44 21.05 -33.12
C ILE A 565 7.35 21.75 -34.13
N VAL A 566 8.18 20.96 -34.82
CA VAL A 566 9.14 21.48 -35.81
C VAL A 566 8.60 21.45 -37.23
N GLU A 567 7.72 20.51 -37.56
CA GLU A 567 7.08 20.37 -38.86
C GLU A 567 5.61 19.98 -38.67
N SER A 568 4.76 20.41 -39.61
CA SER A 568 3.35 20.07 -39.64
C SER A 568 2.82 20.13 -41.05
N GLY A 569 2.18 19.06 -41.51
CA GLY A 569 1.62 18.97 -42.87
C GLY A 569 1.05 17.58 -43.13
N THR A 570 0.69 17.31 -44.37
CA THR A 570 0.33 16.00 -44.88
C THR A 570 1.58 15.18 -45.20
N HIS A 571 1.42 13.87 -45.36
CA HIS A 571 2.53 12.97 -45.71
C HIS A 571 3.30 13.40 -46.97
N PRO A 572 2.64 13.74 -48.12
CA PRO A 572 3.35 14.20 -49.30
C PRO A 572 4.07 15.55 -49.12
N GLU A 573 3.47 16.49 -48.40
CA GLU A 573 4.07 17.79 -48.13
C GLU A 573 5.36 17.66 -47.28
N LEU A 574 5.34 16.84 -46.26
CA LEU A 574 6.47 16.67 -45.37
C LEU A 574 7.61 15.85 -45.99
N LEU A 575 7.29 14.92 -46.89
CA LEU A 575 8.31 14.20 -47.68
C LEU A 575 9.02 15.15 -48.64
N ALA A 576 8.24 15.99 -49.34
CA ALA A 576 8.80 16.98 -50.29
C ALA A 576 9.64 18.05 -49.58
N GLY A 577 9.36 18.30 -48.29
CA GLY A 577 10.06 19.30 -47.47
C GLY A 577 11.50 18.97 -47.09
N GLY A 578 11.94 17.73 -47.21
CA GLY A 578 13.34 17.31 -46.91
C GLY A 578 13.75 17.43 -45.45
N GLY A 579 12.79 17.49 -44.54
CA GLY A 579 13.03 17.79 -43.13
C GLY A 579 13.29 16.60 -42.21
N LEU A 580 12.97 16.74 -40.91
CA LEU A 580 13.09 15.68 -39.91
C LEU A 580 12.17 14.50 -40.22
N TYR A 581 10.94 14.80 -40.74
CA TYR A 581 9.98 13.77 -41.10
C TYR A 581 10.52 12.82 -42.17
N GLN A 582 11.12 13.36 -43.26
CA GLN A 582 11.72 12.53 -44.29
C GLN A 582 12.82 11.64 -43.74
N ARG A 583 13.72 12.16 -42.91
CA ARG A 583 14.79 11.38 -42.27
C ARG A 583 14.25 10.27 -41.39
N LEU A 584 13.16 10.52 -40.65
CA LEU A 584 12.52 9.47 -39.81
C LEU A 584 11.85 8.42 -40.67
N TYR A 585 11.21 8.85 -41.77
CA TYR A 585 10.56 7.96 -42.73
C TYR A 585 11.56 7.04 -43.41
N GLU A 586 12.65 7.58 -43.93
CA GLU A 586 13.73 6.83 -44.60
C GLU A 586 14.37 5.79 -43.67
N ARG A 587 14.67 6.16 -42.44
CA ARG A 587 15.17 5.22 -41.43
C ARG A 587 14.21 4.07 -41.12
N CYS A 588 12.91 4.34 -41.05
CA CYS A 588 11.91 3.31 -40.88
C CYS A 588 11.83 2.38 -42.10
N PHE A 589 12.09 2.90 -43.32
CA PHE A 589 12.07 2.15 -44.55
C PHE A 589 13.32 1.30 -44.75
N GLU A 590 14.51 1.81 -44.37
CA GLU A 590 15.77 1.06 -44.39
C GLU A 590 15.70 -0.14 -43.46
N VAL A 591 15.19 0.01 -42.26
CA VAL A 591 15.03 -1.09 -41.28
C VAL A 591 14.01 -2.14 -41.79
N ALA A 592 12.93 -1.73 -42.45
CA ALA A 592 11.95 -2.65 -43.04
C ALA A 592 12.52 -3.41 -44.24
N SER A 593 13.36 -2.76 -45.05
CA SER A 593 14.03 -3.37 -46.21
C SER A 593 15.16 -4.33 -45.82
N GLU A 594 15.90 -4.02 -44.74
CA GLU A 594 16.92 -4.96 -44.20
C GLU A 594 16.30 -6.18 -43.51
N ALA A 595 15.08 -6.06 -42.95
CA ALA A 595 14.38 -7.21 -42.36
C ALA A 595 13.87 -8.21 -43.42
N ASP A 596 13.63 -7.77 -44.67
CA ASP A 596 13.24 -8.60 -45.80
C ASP A 596 14.47 -9.11 -46.63
N ALA A 597 15.68 -8.64 -46.31
CA ALA A 597 16.88 -9.12 -46.97
C ALA A 597 17.22 -10.56 -46.48
N PRO A 598 17.55 -11.51 -47.39
CA PRO A 598 17.94 -12.86 -46.97
C PRO A 598 19.17 -12.74 -46.03
N ILE A 599 19.06 -13.38 -44.86
CA ILE A 599 20.11 -13.40 -43.84
C ILE A 599 21.41 -13.90 -44.50
N ALA A 600 22.36 -13.00 -44.71
CA ALA A 600 23.70 -13.36 -45.11
C ALA A 600 24.30 -14.30 -44.05
N GLU A 601 24.83 -15.43 -44.47
CA GLU A 601 25.43 -16.39 -43.53
C GLU A 601 26.39 -15.72 -42.57
N PRO A 602 26.28 -16.01 -41.26
CA PRO A 602 27.15 -15.37 -40.27
C PRO A 602 28.61 -15.76 -40.56
N PRO A 603 29.57 -14.84 -40.47
CA PRO A 603 30.98 -15.14 -40.64
C PRO A 603 31.36 -16.23 -39.63
N THR A 604 31.96 -17.31 -40.14
CA THR A 604 32.43 -18.48 -39.40
C THR A 604 33.25 -18.01 -38.19
N VAL A 605 32.70 -18.14 -36.97
CA VAL A 605 33.44 -17.88 -35.73
C VAL A 605 34.56 -18.90 -35.63
N ARG A 606 35.77 -18.54 -36.09
CA ARG A 606 36.99 -19.28 -35.80
C ARG A 606 37.11 -19.44 -34.29
N ARG A 607 37.07 -20.69 -33.84
CA ARG A 607 37.38 -21.11 -32.48
C ARG A 607 38.69 -20.45 -32.01
N ILE A 608 38.61 -19.47 -31.13
CA ILE A 608 39.73 -19.12 -30.27
C ILE A 608 39.75 -20.14 -29.12
N VAL A 609 40.29 -21.34 -29.45
CA VAL A 609 40.74 -22.28 -28.43
C VAL A 609 42.20 -22.54 -28.75
N ALA A 610 43.06 -21.74 -28.17
CA ALA A 610 44.46 -22.06 -28.06
C ALA A 610 45.02 -21.50 -26.76
N GLY A 611 45.37 -22.37 -25.84
CA GLY A 611 46.48 -22.19 -24.93
C GLY A 611 46.20 -21.77 -23.53
N VAL A 612 45.75 -22.70 -22.66
CA VAL A 612 46.31 -22.75 -21.30
C VAL A 612 46.91 -24.16 -21.16
N SER A 613 48.20 -24.21 -21.41
CA SER A 613 49.05 -25.36 -21.09
C SER A 613 49.19 -25.47 -19.58
N ALA A 614 49.19 -26.67 -19.10
CA ALA A 614 49.55 -27.12 -17.78
C ALA A 614 50.94 -26.62 -17.35
N SER A 615 51.02 -26.11 -16.12
CA SER A 615 52.23 -26.29 -15.31
C SER A 615 51.88 -26.13 -13.84
N SER A 616 52.07 -27.25 -13.13
CA SER A 616 52.29 -27.48 -11.68
C SER A 616 51.22 -27.01 -10.72
#